data_ef66ebbf7e319c0256e126582892920a
#
_entry.id   ef66ebbf7e319c0256e126582892920a
#
_cell.length_a   1.000
_cell.length_b   1.000
_cell.length_c   1.000
_cell.angle_alpha   90.00
_cell.angle_beta   90.00
_cell.angle_gamma   90.00
#
_symmetry.space_group_name_H-M   'P 1'
#
loop_
_entity.id
_entity.type
_entity.pdbx_description
1 polymer ?
#
loop_
_entity_poly.entity_id
_entity_poly.type
_entity_poly.pdbx_seq_one_letter_code
_entity_poly.pdbx_strand_id
1 'polypeptide(L)'
;ETGTYLVMEGPQFSSLAESKMYRTWKADVIGMTNMPEAKLAREAEIRYCTVAMVTDFDCWHPDHDVVDVPTVIKTLQQNASNAQNMIIEIIKTFESFNTKGDPANDCLDTAIITPKKFQTKSTVKKLKHIAGRVLKK
;
A
#
# COMPACT_ATOMS: atom_id res chain seq x y z
N GLU A 1 14.06 3.75 0.00
CA GLU A 1 13.86 4.64 -1.15
C GLU A 1 12.40 5.10 -1.17
N THR A 2 12.16 6.29 -1.69
CA THR A 2 10.82 6.84 -1.86
C THR A 2 10.48 6.88 -3.34
N GLY A 3 9.21 6.66 -3.67
CA GLY A 3 8.75 6.68 -5.06
C GLY A 3 7.24 6.80 -5.14
N THR A 4 6.75 6.90 -6.35
CA THR A 4 5.32 6.97 -6.66
C THR A 4 4.82 5.61 -7.13
N TYR A 5 3.91 5.03 -6.36
CA TYR A 5 3.22 3.81 -6.74
C TYR A 5 1.88 4.17 -7.40
N LEU A 6 1.72 3.82 -8.67
CA LEU A 6 0.46 3.95 -9.38
C LEU A 6 -0.38 2.69 -9.15
N VAL A 7 -1.63 2.86 -8.75
CA VAL A 7 -2.56 1.75 -8.59
C VAL A 7 -3.61 1.80 -9.68
N MET A 8 -3.64 0.77 -10.51
CA MET A 8 -4.66 0.61 -11.55
C MET A 8 -5.76 -0.34 -11.08
N GLU A 9 -6.96 -0.19 -11.61
CA GLU A 9 -8.12 -0.99 -11.20
C GLU A 9 -7.99 -2.46 -11.63
N GLY A 10 -7.45 -2.73 -12.82
CA GLY A 10 -7.53 -4.06 -13.42
C GLY A 10 -8.95 -4.39 -13.95
N PRO A 11 -9.24 -5.65 -14.28
CA PRO A 11 -8.39 -6.85 -14.19
C PRO A 11 -7.33 -6.99 -15.28
N GLN A 12 -7.40 -6.21 -16.37
CA GLN A 12 -6.43 -6.25 -17.47
C GLN A 12 -5.13 -5.50 -17.08
N PHE A 13 -4.04 -5.88 -17.72
CA PHE A 13 -2.79 -5.10 -17.69
C PHE A 13 -2.92 -3.82 -18.53
N SER A 14 -2.00 -2.89 -18.31
CA SER A 14 -1.95 -1.63 -19.03
C SER A 14 -1.75 -1.83 -20.53
N SER A 15 -2.48 -1.10 -21.34
CA SER A 15 -2.12 -0.91 -22.75
C SER A 15 -0.85 -0.08 -22.85
N LEU A 16 -0.15 -0.16 -24.00
CA LEU A 16 1.04 0.65 -24.26
C LEU A 16 0.77 2.16 -24.14
N ALA A 17 -0.43 2.60 -24.51
CA ALA A 17 -0.82 4.02 -24.42
C ALA A 17 -0.97 4.45 -22.95
N GLU A 18 -1.60 3.63 -22.11
CA GLU A 18 -1.72 3.86 -20.67
C GLU A 18 -0.34 3.87 -20.00
N SER A 19 0.50 2.89 -20.29
CA SER A 19 1.84 2.79 -19.74
C SER A 19 2.69 4.02 -20.07
N LYS A 20 2.65 4.50 -21.32
CA LYS A 20 3.29 5.76 -21.71
C LYS A 20 2.75 6.96 -20.95
N MET A 21 1.44 7.03 -20.73
CA MET A 21 0.81 8.11 -19.96
C MET A 21 1.30 8.08 -18.50
N TYR A 22 1.31 6.92 -17.84
CA TYR A 22 1.78 6.77 -16.46
C TYR A 22 3.24 7.21 -16.27
N ARG A 23 4.07 6.95 -17.28
CA ARG A 23 5.46 7.44 -17.28
C ARG A 23 5.54 8.96 -17.32
N THR A 24 4.63 9.64 -18.01
CA THR A 24 4.60 11.13 -17.98
C THR A 24 4.28 11.66 -16.58
N TRP A 25 3.58 10.88 -15.74
CA TRP A 25 3.30 11.21 -14.35
C TRP A 25 4.46 10.86 -13.41
N LYS A 26 5.56 10.32 -13.95
CA LYS A 26 6.74 9.88 -13.19
C LYS A 26 6.40 8.83 -12.12
N ALA A 27 5.48 7.91 -12.45
CA ALA A 27 5.25 6.75 -11.62
C ALA A 27 6.46 5.81 -11.68
N ASP A 28 6.92 5.35 -10.52
CA ASP A 28 8.08 4.46 -10.39
C ASP A 28 7.67 3.00 -10.43
N VAL A 29 6.52 2.68 -9.85
CA VAL A 29 5.98 1.33 -9.76
C VAL A 29 4.48 1.35 -10.09
N ILE A 30 3.99 0.30 -10.72
CA ILE A 30 2.57 0.08 -11.00
C ILE A 30 2.11 -1.27 -10.45
N GLY A 31 0.89 -1.33 -9.95
CA GLY A 31 0.23 -2.56 -9.50
C GLY A 31 -1.25 -2.35 -9.27
N MET A 32 -1.95 -3.38 -8.75
CA MET A 32 -3.40 -3.38 -8.62
C MET A 32 -3.91 -3.42 -7.17
N THR A 33 -3.03 -3.64 -6.18
CA THR A 33 -3.46 -4.06 -4.84
C THR A 33 -3.26 -3.04 -3.73
N ASN A 34 -2.43 -2.02 -3.95
CA ASN A 34 -2.02 -1.09 -2.89
C ASN A 34 -3.12 -0.13 -2.43
N MET A 35 -4.15 0.05 -3.22
CA MET A 35 -5.37 0.77 -2.88
C MET A 35 -6.57 -0.18 -2.99
N PRO A 36 -7.50 -0.16 -2.02
CA PRO A 36 -7.67 0.80 -0.92
C PRO A 36 -6.86 0.49 0.36
N GLU A 37 -6.01 -0.52 0.39
CA GLU A 37 -5.30 -0.99 1.61
C GLU A 37 -4.56 0.14 2.33
N ALA A 38 -3.79 0.95 1.60
CA ALA A 38 -3.06 2.07 2.19
C ALA A 38 -3.99 3.10 2.86
N LYS A 39 -5.18 3.35 2.27
CA LYS A 39 -6.19 4.24 2.85
C LYS A 39 -6.79 3.65 4.13
N LEU A 40 -7.16 2.36 4.09
CA LEU A 40 -7.74 1.66 5.24
C LEU A 40 -6.74 1.56 6.40
N ALA A 41 -5.47 1.31 6.11
CA ALA A 41 -4.40 1.33 7.10
C ALA A 41 -4.29 2.72 7.76
N ARG A 42 -4.33 3.80 6.99
CA ARG A 42 -4.32 5.16 7.51
C ARG A 42 -5.54 5.45 8.38
N GLU A 43 -6.75 5.02 7.98
CA GLU A 43 -7.97 5.15 8.78
C GLU A 43 -7.89 4.39 10.13
N ALA A 44 -7.13 3.32 10.17
CA ALA A 44 -6.94 2.51 11.37
C ALA A 44 -5.71 2.90 12.21
N GLU A 45 -5.00 3.97 11.85
CA GLU A 45 -3.73 4.39 12.46
C GLU A 45 -2.66 3.28 12.41
N ILE A 46 -2.68 2.48 11.34
CA ILE A 46 -1.71 1.43 11.08
C ILE A 46 -0.61 2.01 10.17
N ARG A 47 0.66 1.84 10.60
CA ARG A 47 1.81 2.15 9.75
C ARG A 47 1.84 1.19 8.59
N TYR A 48 1.94 1.72 7.40
CA TYR A 48 1.87 0.98 6.16
C TYR A 48 3.11 1.22 5.31
N CYS A 49 3.74 0.15 4.90
CA CYS A 49 4.88 0.18 3.99
C CYS A 49 4.69 -0.86 2.91
N THR A 50 4.83 -0.47 1.67
CA THR A 50 4.72 -1.39 0.54
C THR A 50 6.07 -1.96 0.18
N VAL A 51 6.14 -3.28 0.05
CA VAL A 51 7.26 -3.98 -0.57
C VAL A 51 6.82 -4.42 -1.96
N ALA A 52 7.31 -3.71 -2.97
CA ALA A 52 6.98 -4.02 -4.36
C ALA A 52 7.83 -5.20 -4.86
N MET A 53 7.20 -6.33 -5.08
CA MET A 53 7.82 -7.50 -5.71
C MET A 53 7.70 -7.38 -7.22
N VAL A 54 8.57 -6.57 -7.82
CA VAL A 54 8.55 -6.25 -9.25
C VAL A 54 8.80 -7.50 -10.08
N THR A 55 8.00 -7.71 -11.11
CA THR A 55 8.07 -8.87 -12.01
C THR A 55 8.61 -8.53 -13.39
N ASP A 56 8.38 -7.31 -13.85
CA ASP A 56 8.66 -6.87 -15.22
C ASP A 56 8.74 -5.35 -15.33
N PHE A 57 9.02 -4.84 -16.52
CA PHE A 57 9.09 -3.41 -16.84
C PHE A 57 7.80 -2.86 -17.46
N ASP A 58 6.69 -3.61 -17.34
CA ASP A 58 5.47 -3.29 -18.08
C ASP A 58 5.71 -3.32 -19.61
N CYS A 59 4.73 -2.93 -20.41
CA CYS A 59 4.79 -3.00 -21.87
C CYS A 59 5.51 -1.82 -22.55
N TRP A 60 6.10 -0.90 -21.79
CA TRP A 60 6.74 0.30 -22.34
C TRP A 60 8.23 0.13 -22.67
N HIS A 61 8.91 -0.85 -22.12
CA HIS A 61 10.35 -0.99 -22.27
C HIS A 61 10.72 -1.53 -23.65
N PRO A 62 11.58 -0.85 -24.43
CA PRO A 62 11.84 -1.20 -25.81
C PRO A 62 12.65 -2.48 -25.99
N ASP A 63 13.48 -2.84 -24.99
CA ASP A 63 14.42 -3.95 -25.05
C ASP A 63 13.90 -5.22 -24.31
N HIS A 64 12.68 -5.18 -23.80
CA HIS A 64 12.02 -6.32 -23.19
C HIS A 64 10.80 -6.71 -24.03
N ASP A 65 10.74 -8.01 -24.36
CA ASP A 65 9.60 -8.61 -25.03
C ASP A 65 8.29 -8.40 -24.26
N VAL A 66 7.19 -8.57 -24.96
CA VAL A 66 5.85 -8.56 -24.35
C VAL A 66 5.87 -9.46 -23.13
N VAL A 67 5.42 -8.92 -21.99
CA VAL A 67 5.35 -9.64 -20.71
C VAL A 67 4.63 -10.97 -20.91
N ASP A 68 5.35 -12.09 -20.80
CA ASP A 68 4.77 -13.41 -20.88
C ASP A 68 4.47 -13.99 -19.49
N VAL A 69 3.38 -14.73 -19.39
CA VAL A 69 2.93 -15.32 -18.14
C VAL A 69 3.94 -16.27 -17.49
N PRO A 70 4.65 -17.17 -18.23
CA PRO A 70 5.68 -18.03 -17.65
C PRO A 70 6.81 -17.27 -16.97
N THR A 71 7.31 -16.21 -17.57
CA THR A 71 8.38 -15.36 -17.02
C THR A 71 7.91 -14.65 -15.73
N VAL A 72 6.69 -14.11 -15.75
CA VAL A 72 6.07 -13.50 -14.54
C VAL A 72 5.99 -14.52 -13.40
N ILE A 73 5.49 -15.73 -13.67
CA ILE A 73 5.37 -16.78 -12.64
C ILE A 73 6.73 -17.16 -12.06
N LYS A 74 7.76 -17.33 -12.89
CA LYS A 74 9.12 -17.64 -12.42
C LYS A 74 9.67 -16.54 -11.51
N THR A 75 9.49 -15.28 -11.91
CA THR A 75 9.94 -14.13 -11.13
C THR A 75 9.15 -14.03 -9.81
N LEU A 76 7.85 -14.29 -9.82
CA LEU A 76 7.02 -14.32 -8.60
C LEU A 76 7.50 -15.39 -7.61
N GLN A 77 7.85 -16.58 -8.08
CA GLN A 77 8.39 -17.66 -7.22
C GLN A 77 9.69 -17.24 -6.54
N GLN A 78 10.60 -16.61 -7.28
CA GLN A 78 11.85 -16.09 -6.70
C GLN A 78 11.56 -14.95 -5.70
N ASN A 79 10.67 -14.05 -6.05
CA ASN A 79 10.25 -12.96 -5.17
C ASN A 79 9.59 -13.47 -3.89
N ALA A 80 8.81 -14.55 -3.95
CA ALA A 80 8.21 -15.17 -2.77
C ALA A 80 9.27 -15.66 -1.79
N SER A 81 10.33 -16.31 -2.28
CA SER A 81 11.46 -16.74 -1.45
C SER A 81 12.20 -15.56 -0.83
N ASN A 82 12.44 -14.51 -1.61
CA ASN A 82 13.08 -13.28 -1.12
C ASN A 82 12.23 -12.61 -0.04
N ALA A 83 10.89 -12.55 -0.23
CA ALA A 83 9.96 -11.99 0.74
C ALA A 83 9.95 -12.76 2.07
N GLN A 84 10.00 -14.10 2.02
CA GLN A 84 10.10 -14.93 3.24
C GLN A 84 11.37 -14.59 4.02
N ASN A 85 12.52 -14.52 3.38
CA ASN A 85 13.77 -14.15 4.03
C ASN A 85 13.73 -12.75 4.61
N MET A 86 13.18 -11.78 3.89
CA MET A 86 13.00 -10.41 4.36
C MET A 86 12.10 -10.36 5.60
N ILE A 87 10.99 -11.08 5.63
CA ILE A 87 10.08 -11.13 6.79
C ILE A 87 10.81 -11.68 8.03
N ILE A 88 11.60 -12.74 7.85
CA ILE A 88 12.40 -13.30 8.95
C ILE A 88 13.37 -12.26 9.52
N GLU A 89 14.06 -11.50 8.67
CA GLU A 89 14.97 -10.45 9.11
C GLU A 89 14.24 -9.27 9.77
N ILE A 90 13.08 -8.87 9.26
CA ILE A 90 12.23 -7.83 9.88
C ILE A 90 11.82 -8.25 11.29
N ILE A 91 11.39 -9.52 11.47
CA ILE A 91 10.98 -10.02 12.80
C ILE A 91 12.16 -9.98 13.78
N LYS A 92 13.36 -10.40 13.37
CA LYS A 92 14.55 -10.36 14.21
C LYS A 92 14.93 -8.97 14.68
N THR A 93 14.67 -7.95 13.85
CA THR A 93 15.07 -6.56 14.09
C THR A 93 13.90 -5.68 14.52
N PHE A 94 12.71 -6.24 14.71
CA PHE A 94 11.47 -5.50 14.91
C PHE A 94 11.53 -4.51 16.09
N GLU A 95 12.11 -4.91 17.21
CA GLU A 95 12.22 -4.08 18.40
C GLU A 95 13.16 -2.87 18.21
N SER A 96 14.02 -2.89 17.19
CA SER A 96 14.93 -1.79 16.88
C SER A 96 14.26 -0.64 16.11
N PHE A 97 13.06 -0.85 15.56
CA PHE A 97 12.37 0.17 14.78
C PHE A 97 11.83 1.29 15.66
N ASN A 98 12.34 2.49 15.44
CA ASN A 98 11.81 3.67 16.10
C ASN A 98 10.54 4.15 15.36
N THR A 99 9.42 4.07 16.04
CA THR A 99 8.12 4.49 15.53
C THR A 99 7.61 5.79 16.14
N LYS A 100 8.44 6.45 16.96
CA LYS A 100 8.10 7.73 17.59
C LYS A 100 8.06 8.83 16.55
N GLY A 101 6.96 9.59 16.56
CA GLY A 101 6.75 10.68 15.60
C GLY A 101 6.26 10.23 14.21
N ASP A 102 5.92 8.96 14.03
CA ASP A 102 5.30 8.50 12.78
C ASP A 102 3.92 9.15 12.61
N PRO A 103 3.63 9.78 11.44
CA PRO A 103 2.34 10.45 11.18
C PRO A 103 1.12 9.54 11.26
N ALA A 104 1.28 8.21 11.19
CA ALA A 104 0.18 7.29 11.35
C ALA A 104 -0.29 7.14 12.80
N ASN A 105 0.54 7.50 13.80
CA ASN A 105 0.21 7.27 15.20
C ASN A 105 -0.98 8.09 15.72
N ASP A 106 -1.24 9.24 15.12
CA ASP A 106 -2.20 10.25 15.60
C ASP A 106 -2.96 10.94 14.45
N CYS A 107 -2.96 10.34 13.27
CA CYS A 107 -3.60 10.94 12.08
C CYS A 107 -5.11 11.16 12.23
N LEU A 108 -5.77 10.49 13.17
CA LEU A 108 -7.19 10.68 13.47
C LEU A 108 -7.49 11.80 14.47
N ASP A 109 -6.50 12.40 15.10
CA ASP A 109 -6.73 13.41 16.13
C ASP A 109 -7.54 14.62 15.62
N THR A 110 -7.33 14.98 14.36
CA THR A 110 -8.03 16.09 13.69
C THR A 110 -8.96 15.64 12.58
N ALA A 111 -9.05 14.35 12.29
CA ALA A 111 -9.81 13.84 11.14
C ALA A 111 -11.31 13.77 11.38
N ILE A 112 -11.75 13.57 12.64
CA ILE A 112 -13.17 13.44 12.97
C ILE A 112 -13.74 14.79 13.37
N ILE A 113 -14.30 15.50 12.41
CA ILE A 113 -14.89 16.84 12.58
C ILE A 113 -16.35 16.81 13.07
N THR A 114 -17.00 15.65 13.08
CA THR A 114 -18.39 15.51 13.54
C THR A 114 -18.49 15.80 15.04
N PRO A 115 -19.26 16.86 15.48
CA PRO A 115 -19.42 17.16 16.88
C PRO A 115 -20.00 15.97 17.67
N LYS A 116 -19.53 15.76 18.90
CA LYS A 116 -19.90 14.61 19.75
C LYS A 116 -21.43 14.44 19.91
N LYS A 117 -22.19 15.52 20.00
CA LYS A 117 -23.66 15.47 20.11
C LYS A 117 -24.35 14.78 18.93
N PHE A 118 -23.69 14.68 17.77
CA PHE A 118 -24.19 14.01 16.57
C PHE A 118 -23.59 12.60 16.37
N GLN A 119 -22.65 12.20 17.22
CA GLN A 119 -22.07 10.86 17.16
C GLN A 119 -22.99 9.88 17.88
N THR A 120 -23.71 9.03 17.12
CA THR A 120 -24.62 8.06 17.71
C THR A 120 -23.87 6.95 18.44
N LYS A 121 -24.44 6.42 19.54
CA LYS A 121 -23.86 5.28 20.26
C LYS A 121 -23.65 4.06 19.37
N SER A 122 -24.52 3.83 18.38
CA SER A 122 -24.43 2.75 17.42
C SER A 122 -23.17 2.91 16.52
N THR A 123 -22.96 4.11 15.97
CA THR A 123 -21.79 4.40 15.13
C THR A 123 -20.48 4.30 15.91
N VAL A 124 -20.43 4.86 17.11
CA VAL A 124 -19.26 4.74 18.00
C VAL A 124 -18.93 3.29 18.31
N LYS A 125 -19.97 2.46 18.58
CA LYS A 125 -19.77 1.03 18.82
C LYS A 125 -19.21 0.31 17.60
N LYS A 126 -19.72 0.59 16.39
CA LYS A 126 -19.23 0.00 15.12
C LYS A 126 -17.76 0.36 14.84
N LEU A 127 -17.38 1.61 15.08
CA LEU A 127 -16.04 2.12 14.79
C LEU A 127 -15.04 1.92 15.93
N LYS A 128 -15.44 1.29 17.03
CA LYS A 128 -14.63 1.14 18.25
C LYS A 128 -13.22 0.59 18.00
N HIS A 129 -13.08 -0.39 17.12
CA HIS A 129 -11.81 -1.05 16.84
C HIS A 129 -10.90 -0.25 15.90
N ILE A 130 -11.44 0.67 15.12
CA ILE A 130 -10.71 1.50 14.14
C ILE A 130 -10.39 2.86 14.77
N ALA A 131 -11.41 3.60 15.20
CA ALA A 131 -11.30 4.98 15.66
C ALA A 131 -11.58 5.14 17.17
N GLY A 132 -11.59 4.05 17.92
CA GLY A 132 -11.96 4.07 19.35
C GLY A 132 -11.07 4.96 20.21
N ARG A 133 -9.83 5.21 19.82
CA ARG A 133 -8.89 6.10 20.50
C ARG A 133 -9.42 7.54 20.54
N VAL A 134 -9.95 8.03 19.42
CA VAL A 134 -10.44 9.43 19.28
C VAL A 134 -11.92 9.57 19.57
N LEU A 135 -12.74 8.53 19.39
CA LEU A 135 -14.19 8.56 19.66
C LEU A 135 -14.54 8.48 21.16
N LYS A 136 -13.59 8.07 22.01
CA LYS A 136 -13.79 7.98 23.47
C LYS A 136 -13.51 9.28 24.22
N LYS A 137 -12.90 10.25 23.56
CA LYS A 137 -12.62 11.58 24.14
C LYS A 137 -13.85 12.46 23.95
#